data_d228e6fa7d2ee9dbe149489af2d892f6
#
_entry.id   d228e6fa7d2ee9dbe149489af2d892f6
#
_cell.length_a   1.000
_cell.length_b   1.000
_cell.length_c   1.000
_cell.angle_alpha   90.00
_cell.angle_beta   90.00
_cell.angle_gamma   90.00
#
_symmetry.space_group_name_H-M   'P 1'
#
loop_
_entity.id
_entity.type
_entity.pdbx_description
1 polymer ?
#
loop_
_entity_poly.entity_id
_entity_poly.type
_entity_poly.pdbx_seq_one_letter_code
_entity_poly.pdbx_strand_id
1 'polypeptide(L)'
;MTAKELKALVSLLDDEDDQVVSHVTDKIRSLGKEVIPYLEQEWENNFNPQTQQKIESLIHDLQYELLKHRVTEWYKSPDQDLLTGLWLVATYQYPDLELEKLKQDLEQIYYEAWLEFKPDMYPID
;
A
#
# COMPACT_ATOMS: atom_id res chain seq x y z
N MET A 1 -6.53 -12.58 17.30
CA MET A 1 -5.25 -13.32 17.21
C MET A 1 -4.19 -12.63 18.04
N THR A 2 -3.38 -13.41 18.72
CA THR A 2 -2.27 -12.89 19.51
C THR A 2 -0.98 -12.84 18.68
N ALA A 3 -0.03 -12.01 19.10
CA ALA A 3 1.29 -11.96 18.46
C ALA A 3 2.00 -13.33 18.51
N LYS A 4 1.78 -14.09 19.57
CA LYS A 4 2.36 -15.41 19.75
C LYS A 4 1.82 -16.41 18.71
N GLU A 5 0.54 -16.36 18.43
CA GLU A 5 -0.09 -17.22 17.42
C GLU A 5 0.42 -16.88 16.03
N LEU A 6 0.57 -15.59 15.71
CA LEU A 6 1.12 -15.18 14.43
C LEU A 6 2.57 -15.60 14.29
N LYS A 7 3.36 -15.48 15.35
CA LYS A 7 4.75 -15.93 15.34
C LYS A 7 4.84 -17.42 15.03
N ALA A 8 3.95 -18.22 15.60
CA ALA A 8 3.89 -19.65 15.32
C ALA A 8 3.55 -19.92 13.85
N LEU A 9 2.60 -19.15 13.28
CA LEU A 9 2.25 -19.28 11.87
C LEU A 9 3.41 -18.90 10.96
N VAL A 10 4.09 -17.80 11.28
CA VAL A 10 5.25 -17.33 10.50
C VAL A 10 6.37 -18.38 10.49
N SER A 11 6.59 -19.06 11.62
CA SER A 11 7.61 -20.11 11.71
C SER A 11 7.33 -21.28 10.76
N LEU A 12 6.07 -21.52 10.42
CA LEU A 12 5.69 -22.57 9.48
C LEU A 12 5.88 -22.19 8.02
N LEU A 13 6.17 -20.93 7.72
CA LEU A 13 6.48 -20.51 6.35
C LEU A 13 7.78 -21.12 5.82
N ASP A 14 8.65 -21.58 6.71
CA ASP A 14 9.89 -22.26 6.35
C ASP A 14 9.75 -23.77 6.22
N ASP A 15 8.53 -24.30 6.35
CA ASP A 15 8.30 -25.74 6.24
C ASP A 15 8.64 -26.22 4.82
N GLU A 16 9.20 -27.43 4.74
CA GLU A 16 9.55 -28.04 3.46
C GLU A 16 8.32 -28.52 2.70
N ASP A 17 7.20 -28.73 3.38
CA ASP A 17 5.96 -29.18 2.77
C ASP A 17 5.21 -27.96 2.19
N ASP A 18 5.09 -27.92 0.86
CA ASP A 18 4.41 -26.84 0.16
C ASP A 18 2.93 -26.73 0.56
N GLN A 19 2.29 -27.81 0.93
CA GLN A 19 0.91 -27.78 1.39
C GLN A 19 0.79 -27.07 2.72
N VAL A 20 1.74 -27.28 3.63
CA VAL A 20 1.77 -26.55 4.90
C VAL A 20 1.97 -25.08 4.67
N VAL A 21 2.93 -24.69 3.82
CA VAL A 21 3.22 -23.29 3.49
C VAL A 21 1.99 -22.62 2.87
N SER A 22 1.34 -23.29 1.92
CA SER A 22 0.15 -22.76 1.27
C SER A 22 -0.99 -22.54 2.26
N HIS A 23 -1.21 -23.51 3.13
CA HIS A 23 -2.27 -23.43 4.15
C HIS A 23 -2.03 -22.30 5.15
N VAL A 24 -0.80 -22.16 5.61
CA VAL A 24 -0.40 -21.10 6.53
C VAL A 24 -0.53 -19.73 5.87
N THR A 25 -0.09 -19.61 4.61
CA THR A 25 -0.20 -18.38 3.83
C THR A 25 -1.66 -17.95 3.70
N ASP A 26 -2.55 -18.87 3.35
CA ASP A 26 -3.97 -18.58 3.24
C ASP A 26 -4.57 -18.18 4.58
N LYS A 27 -4.13 -18.81 5.66
CA LYS A 27 -4.59 -18.46 7.01
C LYS A 27 -4.20 -17.03 7.37
N ILE A 28 -2.96 -16.65 7.11
CA ILE A 28 -2.47 -15.28 7.40
C ILE A 28 -3.24 -14.28 6.55
N ARG A 29 -3.44 -14.55 5.26
CA ARG A 29 -4.23 -13.67 4.38
C ARG A 29 -5.65 -13.49 4.88
N SER A 30 -6.25 -14.52 5.43
CA SER A 30 -7.62 -14.46 5.95
C SER A 30 -7.78 -13.51 7.13
N LEU A 31 -6.67 -13.18 7.81
CA LEU A 31 -6.68 -12.26 8.95
C LEU A 31 -6.79 -10.78 8.52
N GLY A 32 -6.52 -10.49 7.25
CA GLY A 32 -6.70 -9.18 6.69
C GLY A 32 -5.61 -8.18 7.06
N LYS A 33 -5.87 -6.89 6.78
CA LYS A 33 -4.90 -5.80 6.94
C LYS A 33 -4.39 -5.64 8.37
N GLU A 34 -5.15 -6.09 9.35
CA GLU A 34 -4.81 -5.93 10.77
C GLU A 34 -3.55 -6.68 11.15
N VAL A 35 -3.17 -7.67 10.36
CA VAL A 35 -1.98 -8.48 10.62
C VAL A 35 -0.70 -7.81 10.11
N ILE A 36 -0.79 -6.79 9.27
CA ILE A 36 0.37 -6.17 8.64
C ILE A 36 1.41 -5.67 9.65
N PRO A 37 1.04 -4.92 10.72
CA PRO A 37 2.05 -4.47 11.69
C PRO A 37 2.79 -5.62 12.37
N TYR A 38 2.09 -6.72 12.62
CA TYR A 38 2.71 -7.91 13.22
C TYR A 38 3.66 -8.60 12.26
N LEU A 39 3.29 -8.65 10.98
CA LEU A 39 4.18 -9.21 9.94
C LEU A 39 5.43 -8.36 9.77
N GLU A 40 5.32 -7.05 9.81
CA GLU A 40 6.46 -6.15 9.74
C GLU A 40 7.42 -6.38 10.91
N GLN A 41 6.88 -6.57 12.11
CA GLN A 41 7.67 -6.86 13.29
C GLN A 41 8.38 -8.22 13.17
N GLU A 42 7.69 -9.23 12.70
CA GLU A 42 8.29 -10.55 12.47
C GLU A 42 9.37 -10.51 11.39
N TRP A 43 9.18 -9.67 10.37
CA TRP A 43 10.19 -9.46 9.34
C TRP A 43 11.47 -8.88 9.93
N GLU A 44 11.35 -7.88 10.80
CA GLU A 44 12.51 -7.26 11.46
C GLU A 44 13.25 -8.23 12.36
N ASN A 45 12.52 -9.13 13.00
CA ASN A 45 13.09 -10.08 13.97
C ASN A 45 13.59 -11.37 13.34
N ASN A 46 13.39 -11.55 12.05
CA ASN A 46 13.76 -12.79 11.36
C ASN A 46 15.00 -12.58 10.51
N PHE A 47 16.03 -13.40 10.74
CA PHE A 47 17.29 -13.28 10.03
C PHE A 47 17.41 -14.21 8.82
N ASN A 48 16.40 -15.01 8.54
CA ASN A 48 16.41 -15.90 7.38
C ASN A 48 15.87 -15.12 6.17
N PRO A 49 16.71 -14.89 5.12
CA PRO A 49 16.27 -14.12 3.94
C PRO A 49 15.08 -14.73 3.21
N GLN A 50 14.95 -16.05 3.19
CA GLN A 50 13.83 -16.72 2.53
C GLN A 50 12.53 -16.47 3.28
N THR A 51 12.55 -16.53 4.60
CA THR A 51 11.39 -16.22 5.43
C THR A 51 11.00 -14.76 5.28
N GLN A 52 11.98 -13.86 5.31
CA GLN A 52 11.74 -12.43 5.11
C GLN A 52 11.05 -12.16 3.77
N GLN A 53 11.51 -12.83 2.71
CA GLN A 53 10.90 -12.67 1.39
C GLN A 53 9.44 -13.14 1.36
N LYS A 54 9.14 -14.22 2.03
CA LYS A 54 7.76 -14.72 2.13
C LYS A 54 6.87 -13.77 2.92
N ILE A 55 7.39 -13.19 4.00
CA ILE A 55 6.66 -12.18 4.79
C ILE A 55 6.41 -10.94 3.94
N GLU A 56 7.42 -10.46 3.21
CA GLU A 56 7.27 -9.31 2.31
C GLU A 56 6.17 -9.55 1.28
N SER A 57 6.16 -10.72 0.69
CA SER A 57 5.13 -11.10 -0.29
C SER A 57 3.73 -11.05 0.31
N LEU A 58 3.57 -11.54 1.54
CA LEU A 58 2.29 -11.50 2.25
C LEU A 58 1.86 -10.07 2.54
N ILE A 59 2.79 -9.22 2.99
CA ILE A 59 2.49 -7.82 3.24
C ILE A 59 2.03 -7.13 1.96
N HIS A 60 2.74 -7.35 0.85
CA HIS A 60 2.36 -6.79 -0.46
C HIS A 60 0.98 -7.25 -0.89
N ASP A 61 0.68 -8.53 -0.74
CA ASP A 61 -0.63 -9.07 -1.13
C ASP A 61 -1.75 -8.44 -0.30
N LEU A 62 -1.54 -8.28 0.99
CA LEU A 62 -2.53 -7.66 1.88
C LEU A 62 -2.73 -6.18 1.57
N GLN A 63 -1.64 -5.46 1.30
CA GLN A 63 -1.70 -4.05 0.91
C GLN A 63 -2.41 -3.88 -0.43
N TYR A 64 -2.16 -4.78 -1.38
CA TYR A 64 -2.81 -4.75 -2.68
C TYR A 64 -4.32 -4.99 -2.56
N GLU A 65 -4.72 -5.95 -1.75
CA GLU A 65 -6.15 -6.19 -1.49
C GLU A 65 -6.83 -4.99 -0.83
N LEU A 66 -6.13 -4.34 0.10
CA LEU A 66 -6.63 -3.13 0.73
C LEU A 66 -6.78 -2.00 -0.29
N LEU A 67 -5.80 -1.83 -1.18
CA LEU A 67 -5.86 -0.83 -2.25
C LEU A 67 -7.04 -1.09 -3.17
N LYS A 68 -7.23 -2.34 -3.59
CA LYS A 68 -8.36 -2.71 -4.45
C LYS A 68 -9.68 -2.35 -3.81
N HIS A 69 -9.81 -2.62 -2.50
CA HIS A 69 -11.03 -2.26 -1.78
C HIS A 69 -11.26 -0.75 -1.76
N ARG A 70 -10.22 0.03 -1.46
CA ARG A 70 -10.29 1.49 -1.40
C ARG A 70 -10.62 2.10 -2.77
N VAL A 71 -9.99 1.59 -3.82
CA VAL A 71 -10.25 2.07 -5.18
C VAL A 71 -11.69 1.74 -5.60
N THR A 72 -12.17 0.55 -5.24
CA THR A 72 -13.55 0.15 -5.53
C THR A 72 -14.55 1.06 -4.82
N GLU A 73 -14.30 1.36 -3.55
CA GLU A 73 -15.15 2.28 -2.78
C GLU A 73 -15.14 3.69 -3.39
N TRP A 74 -13.96 4.17 -3.79
CA TRP A 74 -13.84 5.46 -4.46
C TRP A 74 -14.62 5.49 -5.77
N TYR A 75 -14.50 4.43 -6.56
CA TYR A 75 -15.19 4.33 -7.86
C TYR A 75 -16.70 4.35 -7.70
N LYS A 76 -17.21 3.73 -6.65
CA LYS A 76 -18.65 3.71 -6.35
C LYS A 76 -19.14 4.99 -5.68
N SER A 77 -18.24 5.84 -5.23
CA SER A 77 -18.58 7.09 -4.56
C SER A 77 -19.21 8.08 -5.54
N PRO A 78 -20.21 8.89 -5.10
CA PRO A 78 -20.76 9.96 -5.93
C PRO A 78 -19.71 10.99 -6.34
N ASP A 79 -18.71 11.21 -5.48
CA ASP A 79 -17.63 12.16 -5.72
C ASP A 79 -16.39 11.43 -6.21
N GLN A 80 -16.37 11.07 -7.48
CA GLN A 80 -15.20 10.42 -8.10
C GLN A 80 -14.12 11.46 -8.39
N ASP A 81 -13.56 12.04 -7.33
CA ASP A 81 -12.50 13.01 -7.44
C ASP A 81 -11.21 12.32 -7.94
N LEU A 82 -10.75 12.73 -9.12
CA LEU A 82 -9.59 12.12 -9.75
C LEU A 82 -8.34 12.20 -8.86
N LEU A 83 -8.13 13.33 -8.20
CA LEU A 83 -6.96 13.51 -7.35
C LEU A 83 -6.96 12.52 -6.17
N THR A 84 -8.13 12.32 -5.56
CA THR A 84 -8.28 11.32 -4.50
C THR A 84 -7.97 9.92 -5.02
N GLY A 85 -8.44 9.58 -6.22
CA GLY A 85 -8.15 8.30 -6.84
C GLY A 85 -6.66 8.10 -7.10
N LEU A 86 -5.98 9.11 -7.61
CA LEU A 86 -4.55 9.09 -7.84
C LEU A 86 -3.78 8.94 -6.51
N TRP A 87 -4.21 9.66 -5.49
CA TRP A 87 -3.61 9.55 -4.17
C TRP A 87 -3.74 8.13 -3.61
N LEU A 88 -4.92 7.52 -3.73
CA LEU A 88 -5.14 6.16 -3.27
C LEU A 88 -4.17 5.17 -3.91
N VAL A 89 -3.99 5.29 -5.23
CA VAL A 89 -3.05 4.41 -5.96
C VAL A 89 -1.60 4.69 -5.52
N ALA A 90 -1.26 5.96 -5.36
CA ALA A 90 0.10 6.35 -4.96
C ALA A 90 0.46 5.87 -3.54
N THR A 91 -0.52 5.73 -2.64
CA THR A 91 -0.26 5.25 -1.28
C THR A 91 0.20 3.80 -1.24
N TYR A 92 -0.03 3.03 -2.30
CA TYR A 92 0.51 1.67 -2.39
C TYR A 92 2.04 1.67 -2.37
N GLN A 93 2.64 2.62 -3.07
CA GLN A 93 4.09 2.77 -3.14
C GLN A 93 4.64 3.72 -2.06
N TYR A 94 3.86 4.72 -1.69
CA TYR A 94 4.23 5.74 -0.72
C TYR A 94 3.18 5.79 0.39
N PRO A 95 3.23 4.87 1.37
CA PRO A 95 2.16 4.74 2.38
C PRO A 95 1.95 5.99 3.24
N ASP A 96 2.99 6.80 3.41
CA ASP A 96 2.93 8.01 4.24
C ASP A 96 2.51 9.27 3.46
N LEU A 97 2.17 9.12 2.18
CA LEU A 97 1.77 10.24 1.34
C LEU A 97 0.43 10.82 1.83
N GLU A 98 0.43 12.10 2.16
CA GLU A 98 -0.76 12.80 2.62
C GLU A 98 -1.47 13.48 1.45
N LEU A 99 -2.79 13.34 1.40
CA LEU A 99 -3.60 13.92 0.32
C LEU A 99 -3.46 15.45 0.26
N GLU A 100 -3.49 16.11 1.42
CA GLU A 100 -3.40 17.56 1.46
C GLU A 100 -2.05 18.06 0.95
N LYS A 101 -0.97 17.36 1.30
CA LYS A 101 0.36 17.70 0.79
C LYS A 101 0.44 17.51 -0.72
N LEU A 102 -0.13 16.43 -1.23
CA LEU A 102 -0.17 16.18 -2.67
C LEU A 102 -0.92 17.28 -3.40
N LYS A 103 -2.06 17.71 -2.86
CA LYS A 103 -2.83 18.81 -3.42
C LYS A 103 -2.02 20.10 -3.46
N GLN A 104 -1.34 20.43 -2.37
CA GLN A 104 -0.51 21.64 -2.30
C GLN A 104 0.62 21.61 -3.30
N ASP A 105 1.32 20.47 -3.40
CA ASP A 105 2.43 20.32 -4.34
C ASP A 105 1.97 20.43 -5.79
N LEU A 106 0.81 19.84 -6.12
CA LEU A 106 0.25 19.92 -7.47
C LEU A 106 -0.21 21.34 -7.81
N GLU A 107 -0.82 22.04 -6.85
CA GLU A 107 -1.22 23.43 -7.04
C GLU A 107 0.00 24.32 -7.28
N GLN A 108 1.09 24.07 -6.55
CA GLN A 108 2.33 24.82 -6.74
C GLN A 108 2.92 24.59 -8.12
N ILE A 109 3.00 23.35 -8.56
CA ILE A 109 3.51 22.99 -9.89
C ILE A 109 2.64 23.61 -10.97
N TYR A 110 1.32 23.51 -10.82
CA TYR A 110 0.38 24.10 -11.77
C TYR A 110 0.55 25.61 -11.86
N TYR A 111 0.71 26.28 -10.73
CA TYR A 111 0.90 27.73 -10.68
C TYR A 111 2.20 28.14 -11.37
N GLU A 112 3.29 27.45 -11.09
CA GLU A 112 4.59 27.73 -11.73
C GLU A 112 4.52 27.51 -13.23
N ALA A 113 3.91 26.44 -13.69
CA ALA A 113 3.73 26.17 -15.11
C ALA A 113 2.88 27.26 -15.78
N TRP A 114 1.81 27.67 -15.11
CA TRP A 114 0.93 28.72 -15.62
C TRP A 114 1.69 30.05 -15.79
N LEU A 115 2.55 30.40 -14.84
CA LEU A 115 3.36 31.60 -14.92
C LEU A 115 4.31 31.58 -16.14
N GLU A 116 4.87 30.42 -16.45
CA GLU A 116 5.72 30.27 -17.63
C GLU A 116 4.96 30.46 -18.93
N PHE A 117 3.74 29.95 -19.01
CA PHE A 117 2.93 30.06 -20.24
C PHE A 117 2.15 31.34 -20.36
N LYS A 118 1.93 32.07 -19.29
CA LYS A 118 1.11 33.27 -19.28
C LYS A 118 1.54 34.31 -20.29
N PRO A 119 2.85 34.61 -20.43
CA PRO A 119 3.28 35.61 -21.43
C PRO A 119 2.94 35.22 -22.86
N ASP A 120 2.95 33.90 -23.15
CA ASP A 120 2.63 33.39 -24.49
C ASP A 120 1.13 33.33 -24.73
N MET A 121 0.35 33.12 -23.68
CA MET A 121 -1.11 33.02 -23.78
C MET A 121 -1.80 34.36 -23.90
N TYR A 122 -1.17 35.44 -23.45
CA TYR A 122 -1.73 36.78 -23.49
C TYR A 122 -0.85 37.67 -24.36
N PRO A 123 -1.09 37.67 -25.68
CA PRO A 123 -0.33 38.55 -26.55
C PRO A 123 -0.55 40.00 -26.15
N ILE A 124 0.52 40.74 -26.14
CA ILE A 124 0.48 42.17 -25.79
C ILE A 124 -0.04 42.95 -26.98
N ASP A 125 -1.10 43.63 -26.76
CA ASP A 125 -1.68 44.51 -27.79
C ASP A 125 -0.97 45.83 -27.85
#